data_6258d3d92398b4fd5923905b93c0fc96
#
_entry.id   6258d3d92398b4fd5923905b93c0fc96
#
_cell.length_a   1.000
_cell.length_b   1.000
_cell.length_c   1.000
_cell.angle_alpha   90.00
_cell.angle_beta   90.00
_cell.angle_gamma   90.00
#
_symmetry.space_group_name_H-M   'P 1'
#
loop_
_entity.id
_entity.type
_entity.pdbx_description
1 polymer ?
#
loop_
_entity_poly.entity_id
_entity_poly.type
_entity_poly.pdbx_seq_one_letter_code
_entity_poly.pdbx_strand_id
1 'polypeptide(L)'
;KTPAVKKTAVKNTVANTQDIKDFFKMDYVDQASYDNLRKISSAVDGLKNSNRKVVYTVLEKNIKELIKVNQLASKVAEFTDYLHGSLDGVVANLGQNFMGSNQIPLLHKKGNFGTRSIPVASASRYINARGADILQYLFNPADKKILVKQTFEGMEIEPRFLLPLLPLLFVNGNRGVSSGFAQLIGQRDVKEIVKVLVLRLQGKTNNFDNFNQVPMFFNDFKGTVTRDLETLDAYKWIIEGCYQQVKDEIHITEL
;
A
#
# COMPACT_ATOMS: atom_id res chain seq x y z
N LYS A 1 29.05 67.75 -13.09
CA LYS A 1 29.71 66.43 -13.36
C LYS A 1 28.82 65.34 -12.80
N THR A 2 28.10 64.62 -13.68
CA THR A 2 27.22 63.52 -13.38
C THR A 2 28.07 62.25 -13.21
N PRO A 3 27.86 61.43 -12.18
CA PRO A 3 28.65 60.20 -12.03
C PRO A 3 28.19 59.14 -13.02
N ALA A 4 29.15 58.49 -13.68
CA ALA A 4 28.95 57.44 -14.64
C ALA A 4 28.44 56.16 -13.93
N VAL A 5 27.26 55.66 -14.35
CA VAL A 5 26.71 54.37 -13.93
C VAL A 5 27.56 53.23 -14.52
N LYS A 6 28.27 52.52 -13.68
CA LYS A 6 28.95 51.27 -14.08
C LYS A 6 27.92 50.22 -14.44
N LYS A 7 27.82 49.87 -15.72
CA LYS A 7 27.07 48.70 -16.19
C LYS A 7 27.77 47.44 -15.68
N THR A 8 27.20 46.83 -14.67
CA THR A 8 27.59 45.45 -14.24
C THR A 8 27.17 44.49 -15.34
N ALA A 9 28.14 43.87 -15.97
CA ALA A 9 27.88 42.79 -16.93
C ALA A 9 27.19 41.62 -16.20
N VAL A 10 25.94 41.35 -16.59
CA VAL A 10 25.24 40.15 -16.19
C VAL A 10 26.02 38.98 -16.80
N LYS A 11 26.70 38.19 -15.95
CA LYS A 11 27.26 36.91 -16.36
C LYS A 11 26.09 36.05 -16.82
N ASN A 12 25.99 35.82 -18.13
CA ASN A 12 25.16 34.75 -18.67
C ASN A 12 25.66 33.43 -18.09
N THR A 13 25.00 32.94 -17.05
CA THR A 13 25.06 31.53 -16.69
C THR A 13 24.50 30.79 -17.87
N VAL A 14 25.36 30.12 -18.63
CA VAL A 14 24.96 29.14 -19.66
C VAL A 14 24.09 28.12 -18.92
N ALA A 15 22.79 28.19 -19.12
CA ALA A 15 21.90 27.12 -18.66
C ALA A 15 22.43 25.83 -19.32
N ASN A 16 22.70 24.79 -18.53
CA ASN A 16 22.99 23.48 -19.05
C ASN A 16 21.79 23.06 -19.90
N THR A 17 21.91 23.19 -21.21
CA THR A 17 20.89 22.75 -22.17
C THR A 17 21.12 21.25 -22.40
N GLN A 18 20.17 20.43 -21.93
CA GLN A 18 20.15 19.00 -22.19
C GLN A 18 19.29 18.73 -23.42
N ASP A 19 19.70 17.79 -24.28
CA ASP A 19 18.84 17.33 -25.37
C ASP A 19 17.59 16.64 -24.78
N ILE A 20 16.42 16.99 -25.32
CA ILE A 20 15.14 16.44 -24.86
C ILE A 20 15.08 14.91 -24.99
N LYS A 21 15.75 14.34 -25.98
CA LYS A 21 15.84 12.89 -26.15
C LYS A 21 16.64 12.24 -25.00
N ASP A 22 17.73 12.87 -24.59
CA ASP A 22 18.56 12.37 -23.50
C ASP A 22 17.84 12.51 -22.17
N PHE A 23 17.12 13.62 -21.95
CA PHE A 23 16.23 13.77 -20.80
C PHE A 23 15.22 12.64 -20.69
N PHE A 24 14.49 12.32 -21.79
CA PHE A 24 13.50 11.25 -21.76
C PHE A 24 14.10 9.85 -21.63
N LYS A 25 15.29 9.61 -22.14
CA LYS A 25 15.95 8.30 -22.09
C LYS A 25 16.61 8.01 -20.73
N MET A 26 17.02 9.02 -20.02
CA MET A 26 17.80 8.90 -18.78
C MET A 26 16.97 9.43 -17.59
N ASP A 27 16.90 10.73 -17.42
CA ASP A 27 16.37 11.35 -16.21
C ASP A 27 14.89 11.04 -15.99
N TYR A 28 14.08 11.08 -17.06
CA TYR A 28 12.66 10.75 -16.96
C TYR A 28 12.43 9.27 -16.68
N VAL A 29 13.19 8.37 -17.31
CA VAL A 29 13.08 6.92 -17.06
C VAL A 29 13.49 6.59 -15.64
N ASP A 30 14.56 7.17 -15.13
CA ASP A 30 15.00 6.97 -13.75
C ASP A 30 13.95 7.46 -12.75
N GLN A 31 13.43 8.67 -12.95
CA GLN A 31 12.36 9.22 -12.13
C GLN A 31 11.07 8.37 -12.20
N ALA A 32 10.65 7.95 -13.38
CA ALA A 32 9.46 7.13 -13.57
C ALA A 32 9.62 5.74 -12.94
N SER A 33 10.80 5.13 -13.05
CA SER A 33 11.13 3.85 -12.44
C SER A 33 11.08 3.94 -10.91
N TYR A 34 11.67 4.98 -10.34
CA TYR A 34 11.61 5.24 -8.91
C TYR A 34 10.17 5.46 -8.42
N ASP A 35 9.37 6.22 -9.17
CA ASP A 35 7.96 6.47 -8.87
C ASP A 35 7.15 5.17 -8.87
N ASN A 36 7.38 4.28 -9.84
CA ASN A 36 6.75 2.97 -9.92
C ASN A 36 7.08 2.09 -8.71
N LEU A 37 8.34 2.02 -8.32
CA LEU A 37 8.77 1.24 -7.13
C LEU A 37 8.11 1.72 -5.84
N ARG A 38 7.79 3.01 -5.73
CA ARG A 38 7.12 3.58 -4.55
C ARG A 38 5.62 3.40 -4.54
N LYS A 39 4.96 3.56 -5.69
CA LYS A 39 3.50 3.71 -5.80
C LYS A 39 2.78 2.43 -6.18
N ILE A 40 3.46 1.52 -6.89
CA ILE A 40 2.94 0.21 -7.27
C ILE A 40 3.38 -0.83 -6.23
N SER A 41 2.44 -1.67 -5.78
CA SER A 41 2.77 -2.74 -4.84
C SER A 41 3.51 -3.87 -5.50
N SER A 42 4.43 -4.49 -4.77
CA SER A 42 5.10 -5.71 -5.19
C SER A 42 4.11 -6.87 -5.33
N ALA A 43 4.24 -7.65 -6.38
CA ALA A 43 3.46 -8.87 -6.56
C ALA A 43 3.80 -9.95 -5.52
N VAL A 44 4.99 -9.90 -4.92
CA VAL A 44 5.46 -10.90 -3.95
C VAL A 44 4.83 -10.71 -2.59
N ASP A 45 4.89 -9.50 -2.03
CA ASP A 45 4.40 -9.22 -0.68
C ASP A 45 3.13 -8.36 -0.62
N GLY A 46 2.67 -7.83 -1.76
CA GLY A 46 1.50 -6.96 -1.82
C GLY A 46 1.72 -5.57 -1.20
N LEU A 47 2.94 -5.23 -0.83
CA LEU A 47 3.26 -4.00 -0.13
C LEU A 47 3.88 -2.95 -1.06
N LYS A 48 3.51 -1.70 -0.85
CA LYS A 48 4.27 -0.56 -1.37
C LYS A 48 5.55 -0.41 -0.56
N ASN A 49 6.55 0.26 -1.12
CA ASN A 49 7.83 0.46 -0.43
C ASN A 49 7.65 1.03 0.98
N SER A 50 6.88 2.11 1.15
CA SER A 50 6.64 2.71 2.46
C SER A 50 5.94 1.76 3.45
N ASN A 51 4.98 0.95 2.98
CA ASN A 51 4.32 -0.06 3.82
C ASN A 51 5.31 -1.13 4.28
N ARG A 52 6.20 -1.58 3.38
CA ARG A 52 7.24 -2.57 3.69
C ARG A 52 8.21 -2.05 4.73
N LYS A 53 8.64 -0.79 4.63
CA LYS A 53 9.48 -0.14 5.65
C LYS A 53 8.84 -0.19 7.03
N VAL A 54 7.54 0.14 7.14
CA VAL A 54 6.80 0.08 8.41
C VAL A 54 6.74 -1.35 8.95
N VAL A 55 6.32 -2.32 8.13
CA VAL A 55 6.17 -3.73 8.54
C VAL A 55 7.52 -4.31 8.94
N TYR A 56 8.57 -4.06 8.15
CA TYR A 56 9.93 -4.51 8.44
C TYR A 56 10.44 -3.96 9.77
N THR A 57 10.30 -2.66 10.00
CA THR A 57 10.72 -2.04 11.28
C THR A 57 9.97 -2.63 12.47
N VAL A 58 8.67 -2.85 12.34
CA VAL A 58 7.85 -3.44 13.41
C VAL A 58 8.29 -4.85 13.74
N LEU A 59 8.60 -5.66 12.73
CA LEU A 59 9.10 -7.03 12.89
C LEU A 59 10.51 -7.05 13.51
N GLU A 60 11.45 -6.27 12.97
CA GLU A 60 12.84 -6.25 13.41
C GLU A 60 13.01 -5.68 14.82
N LYS A 61 12.32 -4.60 15.13
CA LYS A 61 12.35 -3.95 16.44
C LYS A 61 11.39 -4.58 17.44
N ASN A 62 10.64 -5.63 17.04
CA ASN A 62 9.68 -6.35 17.86
C ASN A 62 8.72 -5.40 18.62
N ILE A 63 8.10 -4.46 17.88
CA ILE A 63 7.24 -3.43 18.47
C ILE A 63 5.87 -4.02 18.84
N LYS A 64 5.78 -4.53 20.06
CA LYS A 64 4.56 -5.14 20.63
C LYS A 64 3.78 -4.19 21.55
N GLU A 65 4.42 -3.12 22.01
CA GLU A 65 3.78 -2.12 22.86
C GLU A 65 3.19 -0.99 22.04
N LEU A 66 2.06 -0.45 22.52
CA LEU A 66 1.41 0.70 21.89
C LEU A 66 2.27 1.96 22.03
N ILE A 67 2.70 2.50 20.92
CA ILE A 67 3.42 3.78 20.84
C ILE A 67 2.67 4.76 19.96
N LYS A 68 2.93 6.05 20.11
CA LYS A 68 2.32 7.09 19.26
C LYS A 68 2.66 6.84 17.80
N VAL A 69 1.68 7.09 16.91
CA VAL A 69 1.87 6.90 15.46
C VAL A 69 3.03 7.74 14.92
N ASN A 70 3.17 8.99 15.36
CA ASN A 70 4.32 9.82 14.96
C ASN A 70 5.66 9.26 15.48
N GLN A 71 5.70 8.68 16.67
CA GLN A 71 6.91 8.04 17.20
C GLN A 71 7.26 6.77 16.41
N LEU A 72 6.24 5.98 16.02
CA LEU A 72 6.47 4.82 15.17
C LEU A 72 7.00 5.26 13.80
N ALA A 73 6.38 6.27 13.18
CA ALA A 73 6.82 6.84 11.92
C ALA A 73 8.28 7.31 11.96
N SER A 74 8.68 8.00 13.03
CA SER A 74 10.07 8.44 13.23
C SER A 74 11.04 7.26 13.36
N LYS A 75 10.67 6.21 14.13
CA LYS A 75 11.48 4.98 14.23
C LYS A 75 11.66 4.27 12.89
N VAL A 76 10.61 4.27 12.07
CA VAL A 76 10.69 3.69 10.71
C VAL A 76 11.62 4.53 9.83
N ALA A 77 11.47 5.85 9.86
CA ALA A 77 12.30 6.76 9.07
C ALA A 77 13.79 6.61 9.43
N GLU A 78 14.12 6.57 10.71
CA GLU A 78 15.47 6.35 11.21
C GLU A 78 16.03 4.98 10.79
N PHE A 79 15.26 3.91 10.95
CA PHE A 79 15.73 2.55 10.74
C PHE A 79 15.85 2.15 9.28
N THR A 80 15.11 2.80 8.39
CA THR A 80 15.05 2.46 6.96
C THR A 80 15.48 3.62 6.05
N ASP A 81 16.08 4.64 6.64
CA ASP A 81 16.54 5.86 5.96
C ASP A 81 15.51 6.45 4.99
N TYR A 82 14.31 6.73 5.54
CA TYR A 82 13.21 7.26 4.76
C TYR A 82 13.19 8.79 4.77
N LEU A 83 13.47 9.40 3.61
CA LEU A 83 13.64 10.85 3.47
C LEU A 83 12.43 11.59 2.85
N HIS A 84 11.34 10.88 2.52
CA HIS A 84 10.20 11.43 1.79
C HIS A 84 9.03 11.83 2.71
N GLY A 85 9.18 12.88 3.47
CA GLY A 85 8.09 13.43 4.28
C GLY A 85 7.60 12.49 5.40
N SER A 86 6.38 12.70 5.90
CA SER A 86 5.85 11.96 7.03
C SER A 86 5.30 10.58 6.64
N LEU A 87 5.65 9.55 7.41
CA LEU A 87 5.07 8.20 7.34
C LEU A 87 3.79 8.05 8.17
N ASP A 88 3.33 9.08 8.86
CA ASP A 88 2.17 9.02 9.77
C ASP A 88 0.93 8.44 9.08
N GLY A 89 0.64 8.92 7.86
CA GLY A 89 -0.48 8.43 7.06
C GLY A 89 -0.34 6.96 6.66
N VAL A 90 0.88 6.52 6.37
CA VAL A 90 1.16 5.11 6.02
C VAL A 90 0.92 4.20 7.22
N VAL A 91 1.42 4.60 8.39
CA VAL A 91 1.20 3.88 9.66
C VAL A 91 -0.30 3.82 9.99
N ALA A 92 -1.01 4.95 9.85
CA ALA A 92 -2.45 4.99 10.09
C ALA A 92 -3.21 4.05 9.14
N ASN A 93 -2.91 4.09 7.84
CA ASN A 93 -3.57 3.25 6.84
C ASN A 93 -3.37 1.75 7.09
N LEU A 94 -2.18 1.32 7.54
CA LEU A 94 -1.91 -0.08 7.87
C LEU A 94 -2.68 -0.58 9.11
N GLY A 95 -3.17 0.33 9.96
CA GLY A 95 -4.02 0.02 11.11
C GLY A 95 -5.52 0.16 10.87
N GLN A 96 -5.96 0.71 9.74
CA GLN A 96 -7.38 0.84 9.41
C GLN A 96 -8.01 -0.52 9.15
N ASN A 97 -9.25 -0.71 9.62
CA ASN A 97 -10.00 -1.97 9.50
C ASN A 97 -11.49 -1.79 9.16
N PHE A 98 -11.89 -0.59 8.74
CA PHE A 98 -13.26 -0.36 8.27
C PHE A 98 -13.44 -0.87 6.84
N MET A 99 -14.67 -1.04 6.40
CA MET A 99 -15.03 -1.46 5.05
C MET A 99 -14.30 -0.64 3.98
N GLY A 100 -13.67 -1.31 3.01
CA GLY A 100 -12.86 -0.67 1.96
C GLY A 100 -11.42 -0.33 2.38
N SER A 101 -11.04 -0.54 3.66
CA SER A 101 -9.66 -0.47 4.13
C SER A 101 -9.00 -1.86 4.15
N ASN A 102 -8.24 -2.25 5.18
CA ASN A 102 -7.63 -3.58 5.20
C ASN A 102 -8.59 -4.64 5.73
N GLN A 103 -8.66 -5.81 5.08
CA GLN A 103 -9.29 -6.99 5.67
C GLN A 103 -8.43 -7.55 6.81
N ILE A 104 -7.11 -7.57 6.62
CA ILE A 104 -6.14 -7.95 7.65
C ILE A 104 -5.26 -6.73 7.91
N PRO A 105 -5.56 -5.90 8.93
CA PRO A 105 -4.68 -4.83 9.35
C PRO A 105 -3.34 -5.38 9.83
N LEU A 106 -2.24 -4.79 9.37
CA LEU A 106 -0.90 -5.20 9.77
C LEU A 106 -0.43 -4.51 11.05
N LEU A 107 -1.16 -3.46 11.47
CA LEU A 107 -0.94 -2.79 12.74
C LEU A 107 -2.19 -2.86 13.61
N HIS A 108 -2.00 -3.11 14.89
CA HIS A 108 -3.04 -2.94 15.91
C HIS A 108 -3.13 -1.47 16.27
N LYS A 109 -4.34 -0.93 16.30
CA LYS A 109 -4.63 0.49 16.50
C LYS A 109 -5.27 0.78 17.85
N LYS A 110 -4.99 1.98 18.41
CA LYS A 110 -5.72 2.54 19.54
C LYS A 110 -5.99 4.02 19.28
N GLY A 111 -7.25 4.43 19.37
CA GLY A 111 -7.73 5.77 19.04
C GLY A 111 -8.50 5.79 17.72
N ASN A 112 -8.77 6.98 17.20
CA ASN A 112 -9.54 7.16 15.97
C ASN A 112 -8.65 7.10 14.73
N PHE A 113 -8.73 6.00 13.98
CA PHE A 113 -8.05 5.78 12.70
C PHE A 113 -8.95 6.05 11.48
N GLY A 114 -10.06 6.72 11.68
CA GLY A 114 -11.07 6.96 10.66
C GLY A 114 -12.15 5.89 10.63
N THR A 115 -13.17 6.15 9.83
CA THR A 115 -14.33 5.29 9.59
C THR A 115 -14.58 5.21 8.09
N ARG A 116 -15.51 4.35 7.65
CA ARG A 116 -15.93 4.28 6.24
C ARG A 116 -16.37 5.64 5.70
N SER A 117 -17.18 6.38 6.47
CA SER A 117 -17.70 7.69 6.05
C SER A 117 -16.65 8.80 6.11
N ILE A 118 -15.70 8.71 7.05
CA ILE A 118 -14.61 9.68 7.23
C ILE A 118 -13.30 8.90 7.35
N PRO A 119 -12.67 8.54 6.23
CA PRO A 119 -11.50 7.66 6.22
C PRO A 119 -10.18 8.36 6.65
N VAL A 120 -10.29 9.44 7.41
CA VAL A 120 -9.17 10.24 7.88
C VAL A 120 -8.91 9.94 9.35
N ALA A 121 -7.69 9.54 9.67
CA ALA A 121 -7.27 9.32 11.04
C ALA A 121 -7.08 10.65 11.78
N SER A 122 -7.25 10.63 13.08
CA SER A 122 -6.86 11.75 13.95
C SER A 122 -5.35 12.02 13.87
N ALA A 123 -4.92 13.21 14.31
CA ALA A 123 -3.51 13.58 14.29
C ALA A 123 -2.64 12.51 14.98
N SER A 124 -1.52 12.17 14.37
CA SER A 124 -0.62 11.06 14.73
C SER A 124 -0.10 11.09 16.18
N ARG A 125 -0.05 12.28 16.77
CA ARG A 125 0.33 12.49 18.17
C ARG A 125 -0.71 12.02 19.19
N TYR A 126 -1.97 11.80 18.76
CA TYR A 126 -3.07 11.39 19.66
C TYR A 126 -3.45 9.93 19.57
N ILE A 127 -3.05 9.26 18.49
CA ILE A 127 -3.36 7.86 18.22
C ILE A 127 -2.13 6.99 18.38
N ASN A 128 -2.34 5.71 18.73
CA ASN A 128 -1.25 4.78 18.96
C ASN A 128 -1.38 3.55 18.05
N ALA A 129 -0.25 2.95 17.74
CA ALA A 129 -0.17 1.70 17.00
C ALA A 129 0.92 0.80 17.55
N ARG A 130 0.82 -0.50 17.27
CA ARG A 130 1.83 -1.53 17.47
C ARG A 130 1.72 -2.57 16.35
N GLY A 131 2.66 -3.47 16.25
CA GLY A 131 2.50 -4.64 15.37
C GLY A 131 1.23 -5.42 15.71
N ALA A 132 0.47 -5.82 14.70
CA ALA A 132 -0.67 -6.69 14.90
C ALA A 132 -0.19 -8.11 15.24
N ASP A 133 -0.94 -8.82 16.08
CA ASP A 133 -0.55 -10.16 16.53
C ASP A 133 -0.48 -11.18 15.38
N ILE A 134 -1.21 -10.92 14.30
CA ILE A 134 -1.19 -11.74 13.08
C ILE A 134 0.17 -11.72 12.36
N LEU A 135 1.01 -10.69 12.56
CA LEU A 135 2.29 -10.55 11.86
C LEU A 135 3.22 -11.74 12.10
N GLN A 136 3.22 -12.31 13.32
CA GLN A 136 4.04 -13.48 13.66
C GLN A 136 3.67 -14.75 12.87
N TYR A 137 2.42 -14.83 12.38
CA TYR A 137 1.93 -15.94 11.56
C TYR A 137 2.08 -15.64 10.07
N LEU A 138 1.99 -14.36 9.68
CA LEU A 138 2.14 -13.95 8.28
C LEU A 138 3.59 -13.96 7.81
N PHE A 139 4.54 -13.63 8.68
CA PHE A 139 5.95 -13.49 8.33
C PHE A 139 6.81 -14.40 9.21
N ASN A 140 7.32 -15.49 8.61
CA ASN A 140 8.15 -16.43 9.35
C ASN A 140 9.56 -15.83 9.58
N PRO A 141 10.05 -15.76 10.83
CA PRO A 141 11.41 -15.28 11.11
C PRO A 141 12.53 -16.07 10.41
N ALA A 142 12.30 -17.35 10.08
CA ALA A 142 13.29 -18.17 9.38
C ALA A 142 13.57 -17.68 7.96
N ASP A 143 12.62 -17.00 7.32
CA ASP A 143 12.73 -16.50 5.95
C ASP A 143 13.75 -15.36 5.82
N LYS A 144 14.17 -14.74 6.93
CA LYS A 144 15.22 -13.68 6.91
C LYS A 144 16.48 -14.08 6.17
N LYS A 145 16.82 -15.38 6.16
CA LYS A 145 18.03 -15.89 5.52
C LYS A 145 17.98 -15.87 4.00
N ILE A 146 16.78 -15.83 3.42
CA ILE A 146 16.56 -15.88 1.98
C ILE A 146 16.07 -14.53 1.41
N LEU A 147 15.78 -13.54 2.27
CA LEU A 147 15.37 -12.22 1.81
C LEU A 147 16.50 -11.50 1.10
N VAL A 148 16.16 -10.82 -0.01
CA VAL A 148 17.10 -10.02 -0.78
C VAL A 148 17.33 -8.70 -0.04
N LYS A 149 18.49 -8.60 0.58
CA LYS A 149 18.91 -7.41 1.35
C LYS A 149 19.13 -6.22 0.43
N GLN A 150 18.86 -5.04 0.95
CA GLN A 150 19.17 -3.77 0.30
C GLN A 150 20.03 -2.91 1.23
N THR A 151 20.86 -2.10 0.62
CA THR A 151 21.67 -1.10 1.34
C THR A 151 21.42 0.28 0.73
N PHE A 152 21.39 1.28 1.57
CA PHE A 152 21.34 2.67 1.18
C PHE A 152 22.38 3.45 2.00
N GLU A 153 23.23 4.22 1.34
CA GLU A 153 24.34 4.98 1.96
C GLU A 153 25.19 4.15 2.95
N GLY A 154 25.38 2.85 2.66
CA GLY A 154 26.18 1.94 3.49
C GLY A 154 25.40 1.32 4.66
N MET A 155 24.14 1.68 4.89
CA MET A 155 23.29 1.05 5.90
C MET A 155 22.38 -0.02 5.27
N GLU A 156 22.19 -1.13 5.99
CA GLU A 156 21.20 -2.14 5.61
C GLU A 156 19.80 -1.61 5.95
N ILE A 157 18.94 -1.57 4.94
CA ILE A 157 17.54 -1.14 5.05
C ILE A 157 16.60 -2.34 4.86
N GLU A 158 15.31 -2.09 4.67
CA GLU A 158 14.34 -3.16 4.42
C GLU A 158 14.72 -4.01 3.21
N PRO A 159 14.40 -5.31 3.19
CA PRO A 159 14.64 -6.17 2.05
C PRO A 159 13.75 -5.75 0.86
N ARG A 160 14.16 -6.16 -0.35
CA ARG A 160 13.43 -5.83 -1.59
C ARG A 160 11.97 -6.28 -1.55
N PHE A 161 11.67 -7.37 -0.86
CA PHE A 161 10.32 -7.87 -0.57
C PHE A 161 10.35 -8.70 0.72
N LEU A 162 9.19 -8.85 1.35
CA LEU A 162 8.95 -9.81 2.42
C LEU A 162 8.24 -11.06 1.85
N LEU A 163 8.16 -12.12 2.63
CA LEU A 163 7.49 -13.37 2.23
C LEU A 163 6.29 -13.63 3.17
N PRO A 164 5.13 -13.04 2.88
CA PRO A 164 3.93 -13.32 3.67
C PRO A 164 3.38 -14.71 3.34
N LEU A 165 2.87 -15.41 4.36
CA LEU A 165 2.20 -16.70 4.21
C LEU A 165 0.95 -16.62 3.30
N LEU A 166 0.25 -15.49 3.32
CA LEU A 166 -0.92 -15.23 2.48
C LEU A 166 -0.59 -14.18 1.42
N PRO A 167 -1.17 -14.26 0.23
CA PRO A 167 -0.98 -13.26 -0.82
C PRO A 167 -1.70 -11.95 -0.46
N LEU A 168 -1.06 -11.11 0.35
CA LEU A 168 -1.63 -9.87 0.90
C LEU A 168 -2.15 -8.93 -0.19
N LEU A 169 -1.59 -9.02 -1.41
CA LEU A 169 -2.06 -8.26 -2.56
C LEU A 169 -3.54 -8.56 -2.89
N PHE A 170 -3.97 -9.80 -2.76
CA PHE A 170 -5.37 -10.21 -2.97
C PHE A 170 -6.20 -10.07 -1.70
N VAL A 171 -5.61 -10.29 -0.54
CA VAL A 171 -6.33 -10.17 0.75
C VAL A 171 -6.75 -8.72 0.99
N ASN A 172 -5.81 -7.80 1.00
CA ASN A 172 -6.07 -6.38 1.31
C ASN A 172 -6.37 -5.55 0.07
N GLY A 173 -6.16 -6.11 -1.13
CA GLY A 173 -6.24 -5.34 -2.35
C GLY A 173 -5.16 -4.26 -2.45
N ASN A 174 -5.14 -3.55 -3.53
CA ASN A 174 -4.28 -2.38 -3.66
C ASN A 174 -4.75 -1.43 -4.77
N ARG A 175 -4.51 -0.15 -4.55
CA ARG A 175 -4.64 0.88 -5.59
C ARG A 175 -3.36 1.69 -5.65
N GLY A 176 -2.79 1.78 -6.84
CA GLY A 176 -1.60 2.58 -7.12
C GLY A 176 -1.72 3.31 -8.44
N VAL A 177 -1.32 4.57 -8.48
CA VAL A 177 -1.21 5.36 -9.72
C VAL A 177 0.20 5.92 -9.75
N SER A 178 0.90 5.67 -10.84
CA SER A 178 2.29 6.06 -11.03
C SER A 178 2.56 6.54 -12.44
N SER A 179 3.80 6.84 -12.75
CA SER A 179 4.23 7.30 -14.08
C SER A 179 4.12 6.16 -15.09
N GLY A 180 3.17 6.25 -16.02
CA GLY A 180 2.93 5.26 -17.06
C GLY A 180 2.22 3.97 -16.63
N PHE A 181 1.99 3.74 -15.33
CA PHE A 181 1.36 2.54 -14.79
C PHE A 181 0.30 2.85 -13.74
N ALA A 182 -0.73 2.01 -13.71
CA ALA A 182 -1.74 2.02 -12.67
C ALA A 182 -2.02 0.58 -12.22
N GLN A 183 -2.36 0.41 -10.93
CA GLN A 183 -2.73 -0.86 -10.34
C GLN A 183 -4.05 -0.67 -9.59
N LEU A 184 -5.01 -1.55 -9.85
CA LEU A 184 -6.25 -1.64 -9.08
C LEU A 184 -6.57 -3.12 -8.86
N ILE A 185 -6.39 -3.57 -7.62
CA ILE A 185 -6.65 -4.96 -7.23
C ILE A 185 -7.66 -4.91 -6.09
N GLY A 186 -8.82 -5.50 -6.34
CA GLY A 186 -9.87 -5.61 -5.33
C GLY A 186 -9.55 -6.66 -4.28
N GLN A 187 -10.04 -6.43 -3.08
CA GLN A 187 -9.94 -7.39 -1.97
C GLN A 187 -10.70 -8.67 -2.29
N ARG A 188 -10.21 -9.81 -1.79
CA ARG A 188 -10.81 -11.13 -1.96
C ARG A 188 -11.01 -11.79 -0.60
N ASP A 189 -12.04 -12.62 -0.48
CA ASP A 189 -12.30 -13.36 0.76
C ASP A 189 -11.10 -14.22 1.18
N VAL A 190 -10.61 -13.99 2.38
CA VAL A 190 -9.44 -14.68 2.94
C VAL A 190 -9.67 -16.20 3.02
N LYS A 191 -10.89 -16.63 3.37
CA LYS A 191 -11.21 -18.06 3.50
C LYS A 191 -11.15 -18.74 2.15
N GLU A 192 -11.67 -18.09 1.11
CA GLU A 192 -11.62 -18.62 -0.26
C GLU A 192 -10.18 -18.63 -0.80
N ILE A 193 -9.38 -17.59 -0.51
CA ILE A 193 -7.95 -17.58 -0.84
C ILE A 193 -7.24 -18.77 -0.20
N VAL A 194 -7.48 -19.02 1.08
CA VAL A 194 -6.86 -20.17 1.79
C VAL A 194 -7.29 -21.49 1.16
N LYS A 195 -8.56 -21.67 0.79
CA LYS A 195 -9.03 -22.88 0.07
C LYS A 195 -8.26 -23.10 -1.24
N VAL A 196 -8.11 -22.03 -2.05
CA VAL A 196 -7.36 -22.11 -3.31
C VAL A 196 -5.90 -22.49 -3.05
N LEU A 197 -5.25 -21.91 -2.04
CA LEU A 197 -3.87 -22.24 -1.67
C LEU A 197 -3.73 -23.72 -1.24
N VAL A 198 -4.66 -24.21 -0.41
CA VAL A 198 -4.66 -25.62 0.04
C VAL A 198 -4.83 -26.58 -1.14
N LEU A 199 -5.78 -26.30 -2.04
CA LEU A 199 -5.98 -27.13 -3.25
C LEU A 199 -4.71 -27.16 -4.11
N ARG A 200 -4.04 -26.03 -4.22
CA ARG A 200 -2.79 -25.90 -4.99
C ARG A 200 -1.65 -26.70 -4.36
N LEU A 201 -1.47 -26.60 -3.05
CA LEU A 201 -0.46 -27.38 -2.30
C LEU A 201 -0.71 -28.88 -2.40
N GLN A 202 -1.98 -29.29 -2.54
CA GLN A 202 -2.37 -30.69 -2.75
C GLN A 202 -2.22 -31.17 -4.20
N GLY A 203 -1.76 -30.30 -5.12
CA GLY A 203 -1.66 -30.64 -6.55
C GLY A 203 -3.01 -30.80 -7.26
N LYS A 204 -4.12 -30.35 -6.64
CA LYS A 204 -5.48 -30.50 -7.20
C LYS A 204 -5.86 -29.44 -8.21
N THR A 205 -5.08 -28.39 -8.34
CA THR A 205 -5.25 -27.34 -9.34
C THR A 205 -3.92 -26.72 -9.72
N ASN A 206 -3.69 -26.56 -11.02
CA ASN A 206 -2.52 -25.88 -11.59
C ASN A 206 -2.87 -24.52 -12.19
N ASN A 207 -4.16 -24.12 -12.13
CA ASN A 207 -4.63 -22.92 -12.80
C ASN A 207 -4.40 -21.67 -11.94
N PHE A 208 -3.66 -20.69 -12.46
CA PHE A 208 -3.47 -19.38 -11.83
C PHE A 208 -4.76 -18.55 -11.78
N ASP A 209 -5.72 -18.86 -12.66
CA ASP A 209 -6.99 -18.13 -12.75
C ASP A 209 -7.91 -18.33 -11.53
N ASN A 210 -7.61 -19.31 -10.68
CA ASN A 210 -8.45 -19.59 -9.51
C ASN A 210 -8.57 -18.40 -8.55
N PHE A 211 -7.51 -17.57 -8.41
CA PHE A 211 -7.60 -16.36 -7.60
C PHE A 211 -8.50 -15.28 -8.22
N ASN A 212 -8.58 -15.22 -9.55
CA ASN A 212 -9.47 -14.30 -10.25
C ASN A 212 -10.93 -14.70 -10.11
N GLN A 213 -11.21 -15.98 -9.84
CA GLN A 213 -12.55 -16.50 -9.59
C GLN A 213 -13.04 -16.29 -8.16
N VAL A 214 -12.13 -16.03 -7.21
CA VAL A 214 -12.51 -15.67 -5.85
C VAL A 214 -13.26 -14.34 -5.87
N PRO A 215 -14.50 -14.28 -5.32
CA PRO A 215 -15.27 -13.05 -5.29
C PRO A 215 -14.54 -11.90 -4.60
N MET A 216 -14.77 -10.69 -5.07
CA MET A 216 -14.42 -9.51 -4.27
C MET A 216 -15.20 -9.56 -2.96
N PHE A 217 -14.54 -9.15 -1.90
CA PHE A 217 -15.10 -9.20 -0.56
C PHE A 217 -14.71 -7.94 0.22
N PHE A 218 -15.67 -7.44 0.99
CA PHE A 218 -15.45 -6.31 1.88
C PHE A 218 -16.04 -6.67 3.25
N ASN A 219 -15.25 -6.53 4.31
CA ASN A 219 -15.71 -6.77 5.67
C ASN A 219 -16.95 -5.93 5.97
N ASP A 220 -17.97 -6.56 6.56
CA ASP A 220 -19.23 -5.94 6.98
C ASP A 220 -20.11 -5.36 5.85
N PHE A 221 -19.76 -5.57 4.57
CA PHE A 221 -20.60 -5.19 3.44
C PHE A 221 -21.85 -6.09 3.38
N LYS A 222 -23.02 -5.47 3.35
CA LYS A 222 -24.33 -6.17 3.34
C LYS A 222 -24.94 -6.29 1.95
N GLY A 223 -24.34 -5.65 0.96
CA GLY A 223 -24.75 -5.74 -0.43
C GLY A 223 -24.27 -7.01 -1.12
N THR A 224 -24.44 -7.09 -2.41
CA THR A 224 -24.01 -8.20 -3.24
C THR A 224 -22.79 -7.84 -4.07
N VAL A 225 -21.95 -8.84 -4.31
CA VAL A 225 -20.80 -8.72 -5.20
C VAL A 225 -20.82 -9.87 -6.19
N THR A 226 -21.10 -9.58 -7.44
CA THR A 226 -21.22 -10.57 -8.51
C THR A 226 -20.23 -10.29 -9.63
N ARG A 227 -19.84 -11.36 -10.35
CA ARG A 227 -19.01 -11.20 -11.53
C ARG A 227 -19.87 -10.77 -12.72
N ASP A 228 -19.42 -9.77 -13.45
CA ASP A 228 -20.05 -9.42 -14.72
C ASP A 228 -19.68 -10.47 -15.77
N LEU A 229 -20.65 -11.31 -16.12
CA LEU A 229 -20.50 -12.37 -17.12
C LEU A 229 -20.88 -11.91 -18.54
N GLU A 230 -21.47 -10.72 -18.68
CA GLU A 230 -21.93 -10.18 -19.95
C GLU A 230 -20.79 -9.48 -20.71
N THR A 231 -19.79 -9.01 -20.02
CA THR A 231 -18.63 -8.40 -20.64
C THR A 231 -17.52 -9.42 -20.86
N LEU A 232 -16.77 -9.26 -21.96
CA LEU A 232 -15.56 -10.05 -22.25
C LEU A 232 -14.43 -9.78 -21.23
N ASP A 233 -14.61 -8.79 -20.35
CA ASP A 233 -13.67 -8.46 -19.29
C ASP A 233 -13.83 -9.41 -18.10
N ALA A 234 -12.97 -10.41 -18.06
CA ALA A 234 -12.95 -11.44 -17.02
C ALA A 234 -12.73 -10.88 -15.57
N TYR A 235 -12.42 -9.61 -15.44
CA TYR A 235 -12.04 -8.99 -14.16
C TYR A 235 -13.06 -7.96 -13.67
N LYS A 236 -14.17 -7.76 -14.38
CA LYS A 236 -15.21 -6.82 -14.00
C LYS A 236 -16.14 -7.43 -12.96
N TRP A 237 -16.42 -6.66 -11.92
CA TRP A 237 -17.31 -7.02 -10.83
C TRP A 237 -18.40 -5.97 -10.66
N ILE A 238 -19.60 -6.41 -10.37
CA ILE A 238 -20.75 -5.58 -10.05
C ILE A 238 -20.91 -5.59 -8.54
N ILE A 239 -20.94 -4.41 -7.93
CA ILE A 239 -21.15 -4.21 -6.49
C ILE A 239 -22.46 -3.47 -6.35
N GLU A 240 -23.43 -4.09 -5.66
CA GLU A 240 -24.77 -3.57 -5.48
C GLU A 240 -25.05 -3.35 -3.99
N GLY A 241 -25.48 -2.15 -3.65
CA GLY A 241 -25.94 -1.80 -2.31
C GLY A 241 -27.32 -2.36 -2.01
N CYS A 242 -27.86 -2.00 -0.86
CA CYS A 242 -29.19 -2.40 -0.42
C CYS A 242 -30.07 -1.18 -0.17
N TYR A 243 -31.34 -1.29 -0.57
CA TYR A 243 -32.35 -0.31 -0.22
C TYR A 243 -33.67 -1.00 0.16
N GLN A 244 -34.53 -0.30 0.88
CA GLN A 244 -35.87 -0.72 1.21
C GLN A 244 -36.84 0.41 0.88
N GLN A 245 -37.97 0.08 0.25
CA GLN A 245 -39.05 1.03 0.05
C GLN A 245 -40.04 0.92 1.21
N VAL A 246 -40.24 2.02 1.93
CA VAL A 246 -41.19 2.12 3.03
C VAL A 246 -42.20 3.21 2.69
N LYS A 247 -43.38 2.84 2.24
CA LYS A 247 -44.41 3.75 1.68
C LYS A 247 -43.85 4.55 0.50
N ASP A 248 -43.78 5.87 0.62
CA ASP A 248 -43.29 6.79 -0.41
C ASP A 248 -41.79 7.17 -0.24
N GLU A 249 -41.08 6.53 0.69
CA GLU A 249 -39.69 6.79 1.00
C GLU A 249 -38.80 5.60 0.59
N ILE A 250 -37.60 5.89 0.12
CA ILE A 250 -36.57 4.89 -0.14
C ILE A 250 -35.49 5.02 0.93
N HIS A 251 -35.28 3.96 1.69
CA HIS A 251 -34.27 3.86 2.72
C HIS A 251 -33.07 3.10 2.18
N ILE A 252 -31.97 3.80 1.89
CA ILE A 252 -30.72 3.18 1.49
C ILE A 252 -30.02 2.64 2.74
N THR A 253 -29.84 1.32 2.82
CA THR A 253 -29.26 0.64 3.99
C THR A 253 -27.81 0.18 3.77
N GLU A 254 -27.37 0.14 2.52
CA GLU A 254 -26.00 -0.15 2.11
C GLU A 254 -25.69 0.53 0.77
N LEU A 255 -24.49 1.12 0.63
CA LEU A 255 -24.01 1.81 -0.58
C LEU A 255 -22.82 1.11 -1.20
#